data_606a123cb08c5a9f488e9640350ca4ef
#
_entry.id   606a123cb08c5a9f488e9640350ca4ef
#
_cell.length_a   1.000
_cell.length_b   1.000
_cell.length_c   1.000
_cell.angle_alpha   90.00
_cell.angle_beta   90.00
_cell.angle_gamma   90.00
#
_symmetry.space_group_name_H-M   'P 1'
#
loop_
_entity.id
_entity.type
_entity.pdbx_description
1 polymer ?
#
loop_
_entity_poly.entity_id
_entity_poly.type
_entity_poly.pdbx_seq_one_letter_code
_entity_poly.pdbx_strand_id
1 'polypeptide(L)'
;VLKRIAIQLLAGLVGVAAGLLVCDVALERLSISAAGLLEATLVFWVAHIVVQFIALKVLIRQPSIALAGMLALASTIIALFIAVAVVSGLSVHGAQTYVWATLIIWATTAIADVFARKTIRDERFEKRLDRAESRKA
;
A
#
# COMPACT_ATOMS: atom_id res chain seq x y z
N VAL A 1 16.49 8.17 8.25
CA VAL A 1 15.35 8.73 7.49
C VAL A 1 15.17 7.99 6.17
N LEU A 2 16.23 7.83 5.38
CA LEU A 2 16.18 7.11 4.10
C LEU A 2 15.78 5.64 4.26
N LYS A 3 16.32 4.97 5.27
CA LYS A 3 16.02 3.57 5.58
C LYS A 3 14.55 3.36 5.91
N ARG A 4 13.96 4.31 6.64
CA ARG A 4 12.55 4.29 7.03
C ARG A 4 11.63 4.42 5.83
N ILE A 5 11.94 5.36 4.94
CA ILE A 5 11.18 5.58 3.70
C ILE A 5 11.29 4.34 2.81
N ALA A 6 12.51 3.78 2.68
CA ALA A 6 12.74 2.57 1.89
C ALA A 6 11.90 1.38 2.40
N ILE A 7 11.84 1.17 3.71
CA ILE A 7 11.04 0.10 4.32
C ILE A 7 9.55 0.30 4.03
N GLN A 8 9.03 1.53 4.15
CA GLN A 8 7.64 1.84 3.84
C GLN A 8 7.31 1.63 2.37
N LEU A 9 8.20 2.06 1.48
CA LEU A 9 8.01 1.89 0.04
C LEU A 9 8.02 0.41 -0.35
N LEU A 10 8.96 -0.36 0.20
CA LEU A 10 9.01 -1.80 -0.03
C LEU A 10 7.78 -2.52 0.52
N ALA A 11 7.33 -2.15 1.71
CA ALA A 11 6.12 -2.71 2.30
C ALA A 11 4.89 -2.41 1.44
N GLY A 12 4.79 -1.20 0.92
CA GLY A 12 3.72 -0.81 -0.01
C GLY A 12 3.76 -1.63 -1.30
N LEU A 13 4.95 -1.81 -1.87
CA LEU A 13 5.13 -2.61 -3.08
C LEU A 13 4.73 -4.07 -2.87
N VAL A 14 5.19 -4.69 -1.78
CA VAL A 14 4.86 -6.06 -1.41
C VAL A 14 3.37 -6.19 -1.13
N GLY A 15 2.78 -5.22 -0.42
CA GLY A 15 1.35 -5.19 -0.11
C GLY A 15 0.49 -5.15 -1.37
N VAL A 16 0.84 -4.31 -2.34
CA VAL A 16 0.13 -4.22 -3.62
C VAL A 16 0.26 -5.52 -4.41
N ALA A 17 1.47 -6.08 -4.51
CA ALA A 17 1.70 -7.33 -5.22
C ALA A 17 0.90 -8.48 -4.60
N ALA A 18 0.93 -8.61 -3.28
CA ALA A 18 0.17 -9.62 -2.54
C ALA A 18 -1.34 -9.41 -2.71
N GLY A 19 -1.80 -8.16 -2.66
CA GLY A 19 -3.21 -7.82 -2.87
C GLY A 19 -3.70 -8.20 -4.25
N LEU A 20 -2.92 -7.92 -5.29
CA LEU A 20 -3.25 -8.29 -6.67
C LEU A 20 -3.27 -9.81 -6.86
N LEU A 21 -2.33 -10.54 -6.26
CA LEU A 21 -2.32 -12.00 -6.29
C LEU A 21 -3.54 -12.59 -5.61
N VAL A 22 -3.91 -12.06 -4.44
CA VAL A 22 -5.12 -12.49 -3.72
C VAL A 22 -6.37 -12.22 -4.56
N CYS A 23 -6.43 -11.06 -5.22
CA CYS A 23 -7.52 -10.72 -6.12
C CYS A 23 -7.64 -11.71 -7.29
N ASP A 24 -6.51 -12.10 -7.89
CA ASP A 24 -6.49 -13.05 -9.01
C ASP A 24 -7.02 -14.41 -8.58
N VAL A 25 -6.68 -14.86 -7.37
CA VAL A 25 -7.13 -16.14 -6.83
C VAL A 25 -8.58 -16.08 -6.34
N ALA A 26 -8.95 -14.99 -5.67
CA ALA A 26 -10.26 -14.86 -5.02
C ALA A 26 -11.37 -14.41 -5.98
N LEU A 27 -11.05 -13.64 -7.01
CA LEU A 27 -12.02 -13.07 -7.93
C LEU A 27 -11.89 -13.70 -9.32
N GLU A 28 -12.95 -14.39 -9.75
CA GLU A 28 -12.97 -15.05 -11.07
C GLU A 28 -12.97 -14.05 -12.23
N ARG A 29 -13.56 -12.87 -12.02
CA ARG A 29 -13.68 -11.84 -13.05
C ARG A 29 -12.46 -10.93 -13.17
N LEU A 30 -11.47 -11.14 -12.32
CA LEU A 30 -10.20 -10.44 -12.38
C LEU A 30 -9.13 -11.43 -12.81
N SER A 31 -8.46 -11.15 -13.90
CA SER A 31 -7.35 -11.98 -14.36
C SER A 31 -6.11 -11.13 -14.56
N ILE A 32 -4.96 -11.68 -14.22
CA ILE A 32 -3.68 -11.02 -14.33
C ILE A 32 -2.62 -12.03 -14.79
N SER A 33 -1.88 -11.69 -15.84
CA SER A 33 -0.74 -12.49 -16.29
C SER A 33 0.50 -12.21 -15.42
N ALA A 34 1.52 -13.09 -15.48
CA ALA A 34 2.75 -12.90 -14.72
C ALA A 34 3.45 -11.57 -15.08
N ALA A 35 3.54 -11.26 -16.37
CA ALA A 35 4.09 -9.98 -16.82
C ALA A 35 3.18 -8.81 -16.42
N GLY A 36 1.86 -8.99 -16.53
CA GLY A 36 0.86 -8.01 -16.11
C GLY A 36 0.90 -7.73 -14.62
N LEU A 37 1.18 -8.74 -13.80
CA LEU A 37 1.33 -8.57 -12.36
C LEU A 37 2.47 -7.60 -12.02
N LEU A 38 3.62 -7.76 -12.67
CA LEU A 38 4.77 -6.89 -12.46
C LEU A 38 4.48 -5.46 -12.91
N GLU A 39 3.92 -5.29 -14.11
CA GLU A 39 3.54 -3.97 -14.63
C GLU A 39 2.47 -3.31 -13.77
N ALA A 40 1.42 -4.05 -13.42
CA ALA A 40 0.33 -3.55 -12.59
C ALA A 40 0.81 -3.14 -11.20
N THR A 41 1.69 -3.92 -10.60
CA THR A 41 2.28 -3.61 -9.29
C THR A 41 3.04 -2.29 -9.35
N LEU A 42 3.87 -2.10 -10.36
CA LEU A 42 4.65 -0.86 -10.54
C LEU A 42 3.75 0.35 -10.80
N VAL A 43 2.81 0.23 -11.73
CA VAL A 43 1.86 1.31 -12.08
C VAL A 43 1.00 1.67 -10.87
N PHE A 44 0.45 0.67 -10.21
CA PHE A 44 -0.37 0.85 -9.01
C PHE A 44 0.42 1.54 -7.90
N TRP A 45 1.63 1.07 -7.67
CA TRP A 45 2.50 1.60 -6.62
C TRP A 45 2.85 3.07 -6.87
N VAL A 46 3.24 3.43 -8.09
CA VAL A 46 3.54 4.82 -8.46
C VAL A 46 2.30 5.70 -8.32
N ALA A 47 1.17 5.25 -8.85
CA ALA A 47 -0.10 5.97 -8.74
C ALA A 47 -0.51 6.17 -7.28
N HIS A 48 -0.37 5.13 -6.46
CA HIS A 48 -0.69 5.17 -5.04
C HIS A 48 0.19 6.18 -4.29
N ILE A 49 1.48 6.23 -4.58
CA ILE A 49 2.41 7.20 -3.99
C ILE A 49 2.00 8.63 -4.34
N VAL A 50 1.68 8.90 -5.61
CA VAL A 50 1.26 10.24 -6.06
C VAL A 50 -0.02 10.67 -5.35
N VAL A 51 -1.01 9.80 -5.27
CA VAL A 51 -2.28 10.10 -4.60
C VAL A 51 -2.09 10.28 -3.10
N GLN A 52 -1.24 9.45 -2.48
CA GLN A 52 -0.91 9.59 -1.06
C GLN A 52 -0.21 10.93 -0.76
N PHE A 53 0.63 11.40 -1.67
CA PHE A 53 1.30 12.70 -1.51
C PHE A 53 0.28 13.83 -1.46
N ILE A 54 -0.74 13.77 -2.30
CA ILE A 54 -1.86 14.73 -2.31
C ILE A 54 -2.68 14.57 -1.02
N ALA A 55 -2.95 13.33 -0.62
CA ALA A 55 -3.72 13.03 0.59
C ALA A 55 -3.03 13.55 1.86
N LEU A 56 -1.70 13.45 1.93
CA LEU A 56 -0.93 13.98 3.07
C LEU A 56 -1.13 15.49 3.25
N LYS A 57 -1.22 16.25 2.17
CA LYS A 57 -1.48 17.70 2.24
C LYS A 57 -2.85 17.99 2.86
N VAL A 58 -3.85 17.15 2.58
CA VAL A 58 -5.19 17.27 3.18
C VAL A 58 -5.16 16.88 4.66
N LEU A 59 -4.45 15.79 5.01
CA LEU A 59 -4.33 15.30 6.39
C LEU A 59 -3.61 16.26 7.31
N ILE A 60 -2.65 17.03 6.81
CA ILE A 60 -1.94 18.05 7.61
C ILE A 60 -2.92 19.11 8.10
N ARG A 61 -3.92 19.44 7.29
CA ARG A 61 -4.93 20.45 7.65
C ARG A 61 -5.97 19.92 8.64
N GLN A 62 -6.34 18.65 8.51
CA GLN A 62 -7.36 18.00 9.36
C GLN A 62 -6.91 16.59 9.73
N PRO A 63 -6.07 16.42 10.75
CA PRO A 63 -5.61 15.09 11.16
C PRO A 63 -6.77 14.29 11.79
N SER A 64 -7.15 13.20 11.13
CA SER A 64 -8.20 12.29 11.58
C SER A 64 -7.88 10.89 11.09
N ILE A 65 -8.03 9.89 11.96
CA ILE A 65 -7.81 8.47 11.60
C ILE A 65 -8.86 8.02 10.58
N ALA A 66 -10.12 8.45 10.76
CA ALA A 66 -11.19 8.13 9.83
C ALA A 66 -10.93 8.74 8.44
N LEU A 67 -10.48 10.00 8.39
CA LEU A 67 -10.14 10.66 7.13
C LEU A 67 -8.95 9.98 6.44
N ALA A 68 -7.94 9.56 7.21
CA ALA A 68 -6.79 8.83 6.68
C ALA A 68 -7.23 7.51 6.03
N GLY A 69 -8.11 6.75 6.67
CA GLY A 69 -8.65 5.50 6.13
C GLY A 69 -9.45 5.72 4.85
N MET A 70 -10.30 6.74 4.82
CA MET A 70 -11.08 7.10 3.63
C MET A 70 -10.20 7.54 2.47
N LEU A 71 -9.17 8.34 2.74
CA LEU A 71 -8.23 8.76 1.71
C LEU A 71 -7.41 7.59 1.16
N ALA A 72 -7.02 6.65 2.02
CA ALA A 72 -6.33 5.44 1.59
C ALA A 72 -7.22 4.60 0.68
N LEU A 73 -8.49 4.44 1.02
CA LEU A 73 -9.46 3.71 0.19
C LEU A 73 -9.66 4.39 -1.15
N ALA A 74 -9.85 5.71 -1.16
CA ALA A 74 -10.00 6.50 -2.38
C ALA A 74 -8.75 6.40 -3.26
N SER A 75 -7.56 6.47 -2.66
CA SER A 75 -6.27 6.30 -3.35
C SER A 75 -6.18 4.93 -4.03
N THR A 76 -6.62 3.89 -3.34
CA THR A 76 -6.61 2.52 -3.88
C THR A 76 -7.54 2.39 -5.09
N ILE A 77 -8.74 2.96 -5.03
CA ILE A 77 -9.69 2.95 -6.15
C ILE A 77 -9.09 3.67 -7.37
N ILE A 78 -8.57 4.86 -7.17
CA ILE A 78 -7.97 5.66 -8.25
C ILE A 78 -6.77 4.93 -8.86
N ALA A 79 -5.90 4.37 -8.03
CA ALA A 79 -4.73 3.63 -8.49
C ALA A 79 -5.15 2.37 -9.27
N LEU A 80 -6.20 1.68 -8.84
CA LEU A 80 -6.71 0.50 -9.55
C LEU A 80 -7.28 0.88 -10.92
N PHE A 81 -8.03 1.96 -11.03
CA PHE A 81 -8.52 2.44 -12.31
C PHE A 81 -7.39 2.78 -13.27
N ILE A 82 -6.36 3.46 -12.78
CA ILE A 82 -5.19 3.80 -13.59
C ILE A 82 -4.46 2.52 -14.03
N ALA A 83 -4.27 1.57 -13.14
CA ALA A 83 -3.60 0.30 -13.45
C ALA A 83 -4.35 -0.48 -14.53
N VAL A 84 -5.66 -0.60 -14.40
CA VAL A 84 -6.50 -1.30 -15.40
C VAL A 84 -6.46 -0.59 -16.76
N ALA A 85 -6.42 0.73 -16.77
CA ALA A 85 -6.37 1.51 -18.01
C ALA A 85 -5.01 1.40 -18.71
N VAL A 86 -3.92 1.30 -17.97
CA VAL A 86 -2.55 1.34 -18.51
C VAL A 86 -2.01 -0.06 -18.79
N VAL A 87 -2.31 -1.04 -17.89
CA VAL A 87 -1.73 -2.38 -17.97
C VAL A 87 -2.64 -3.29 -18.78
N SER A 88 -2.13 -3.81 -19.89
CA SER A 88 -2.89 -4.71 -20.76
C SER A 88 -3.07 -6.12 -20.19
N GLY A 89 -2.16 -6.55 -19.29
CA GLY A 89 -2.21 -7.85 -18.65
C GLY A 89 -3.15 -7.95 -17.44
N LEU A 90 -3.77 -6.85 -17.04
CA LEU A 90 -4.73 -6.81 -15.95
C LEU A 90 -6.13 -6.54 -16.50
N SER A 91 -7.05 -7.45 -16.19
CA SER A 91 -8.43 -7.37 -16.66
C SER A 91 -9.38 -7.47 -15.46
N VAL A 92 -10.25 -6.47 -15.31
CA VAL A 92 -11.26 -6.42 -14.26
C VAL A 92 -12.62 -6.17 -14.89
N HIS A 93 -13.57 -7.07 -14.68
CA HIS A 93 -14.90 -7.01 -15.23
C HIS A 93 -15.95 -6.83 -14.14
N GLY A 94 -16.78 -5.79 -14.30
CA GLY A 94 -17.91 -5.52 -13.44
C GLY A 94 -17.58 -4.62 -12.23
N ALA A 95 -18.54 -3.77 -11.86
CA ALA A 95 -18.39 -2.83 -10.75
C ALA A 95 -18.16 -3.52 -9.42
N GLN A 96 -18.82 -4.68 -9.18
CA GLN A 96 -18.62 -5.47 -7.96
C GLN A 96 -17.17 -5.95 -7.82
N THR A 97 -16.56 -6.36 -8.94
CA THR A 97 -15.16 -6.81 -8.94
C THR A 97 -14.22 -5.68 -8.54
N TYR A 98 -14.46 -4.46 -9.02
CA TYR A 98 -13.68 -3.28 -8.62
C TYR A 98 -13.80 -3.02 -7.12
N VAL A 99 -15.00 -3.10 -6.56
CA VAL A 99 -15.22 -2.89 -5.11
C VAL A 99 -14.48 -3.93 -4.29
N TRP A 100 -14.64 -5.21 -4.63
CA TRP A 100 -13.95 -6.29 -3.92
C TRP A 100 -12.44 -6.21 -4.06
N ALA A 101 -11.94 -5.96 -5.26
CA ALA A 101 -10.51 -5.80 -5.51
C ALA A 101 -9.94 -4.64 -4.70
N THR A 102 -10.63 -3.51 -4.68
CA THR A 102 -10.25 -2.34 -3.90
C THR A 102 -10.15 -2.67 -2.40
N LEU A 103 -11.16 -3.35 -1.85
CA LEU A 103 -11.17 -3.73 -0.44
C LEU A 103 -10.03 -4.71 -0.11
N ILE A 104 -9.79 -5.69 -0.96
CA ILE A 104 -8.72 -6.68 -0.77
C ILE A 104 -7.35 -6.00 -0.80
N ILE A 105 -7.09 -5.17 -1.80
CA ILE A 105 -5.82 -4.46 -1.95
C ILE A 105 -5.63 -3.48 -0.78
N TRP A 106 -6.66 -2.74 -0.43
CA TRP A 106 -6.63 -1.81 0.69
C TRP A 106 -6.30 -2.53 2.01
N ALA A 107 -6.98 -3.63 2.30
CA ALA A 107 -6.74 -4.42 3.50
C ALA A 107 -5.32 -4.99 3.52
N THR A 108 -4.85 -5.55 2.40
CA THR A 108 -3.50 -6.11 2.28
C THR A 108 -2.43 -5.03 2.46
N THR A 109 -2.63 -3.87 1.85
CA THR A 109 -1.71 -2.73 1.99
C THR A 109 -1.71 -2.19 3.41
N ALA A 110 -2.87 -2.11 4.06
CA ALA A 110 -2.99 -1.67 5.45
C ALA A 110 -2.26 -2.62 6.40
N ILE A 111 -2.38 -3.93 6.18
CA ILE A 111 -1.66 -4.94 6.97
C ILE A 111 -0.15 -4.79 6.77
N ALA A 112 0.31 -4.63 5.53
CA ALA A 112 1.73 -4.41 5.23
C ALA A 112 2.27 -3.15 5.90
N ASP A 113 1.51 -2.06 5.89
CA ASP A 113 1.89 -0.81 6.54
C ASP A 113 1.98 -0.96 8.06
N VAL A 114 1.07 -1.70 8.67
CA VAL A 114 1.10 -1.97 10.12
C VAL A 114 2.36 -2.75 10.48
N PHE A 115 2.70 -3.77 9.71
CA PHE A 115 3.95 -4.54 9.92
C PHE A 115 5.19 -3.67 9.74
N ALA A 116 5.22 -2.82 8.73
CA ALA A 116 6.34 -1.90 8.51
C ALA A 116 6.52 -0.93 9.67
N ARG A 117 5.43 -0.36 10.19
CA ARG A 117 5.46 0.54 11.34
C ARG A 117 5.92 -0.16 12.61
N LYS A 118 5.48 -1.39 12.81
CA LYS A 118 5.91 -2.21 13.95
C LYS A 118 7.41 -2.46 13.91
N THR A 119 7.95 -2.85 12.76
CA THR A 119 9.38 -3.09 12.57
C THR A 119 10.20 -1.83 12.88
N ILE A 120 9.77 -0.67 12.37
CA ILE A 120 10.43 0.61 12.62
C ILE A 120 10.39 0.97 14.10
N ARG A 121 9.26 0.71 14.78
CA ARG A 121 9.11 0.99 16.21
C ARG A 121 10.04 0.13 17.05
N ASP A 122 10.15 -1.15 16.74
CA ASP A 122 11.03 -2.09 17.44
C ASP A 122 12.50 -1.67 17.33
N GLU A 123 12.94 -1.27 16.13
CA GLU A 123 14.29 -0.74 15.90
C GLU A 123 14.57 0.51 16.74
N ARG A 124 13.60 1.41 16.86
CA ARG A 124 13.73 2.63 17.66
C ARG A 124 13.84 2.30 19.14
N PHE A 125 13.08 1.32 19.59
CA PHE A 125 13.10 0.87 20.99
C PHE A 125 14.47 0.29 21.32
N GLU A 126 15.02 -0.56 20.49
CA GLU A 126 16.37 -1.14 20.67
C GLU A 126 17.43 -0.05 20.71
N LYS A 127 17.39 0.93 19.81
CA LYS A 127 18.34 2.04 19.82
C LYS A 127 18.25 2.87 21.08
N ARG A 128 17.06 3.04 21.65
CA ARG A 128 16.88 3.75 22.92
C ARG A 128 17.50 2.98 24.08
N LEU A 129 17.33 1.66 24.09
CA LEU A 129 17.93 0.79 25.11
C LEU A 129 19.47 0.85 25.06
N ASP A 130 20.04 0.75 23.86
CA ASP A 130 21.49 0.81 23.66
C ASP A 130 22.07 2.15 24.14
N ARG A 131 21.37 3.26 23.86
CA ARG A 131 21.77 4.58 24.34
C ARG A 131 21.70 4.69 25.87
N ALA A 132 20.66 4.11 26.47
CA ALA A 132 20.50 4.10 27.92
C ALA A 132 21.60 3.29 28.58
N GLU A 133 21.97 2.13 28.02
CA GLU A 133 23.07 1.30 28.52
C GLU A 133 24.42 2.00 28.41
N SER A 134 24.69 2.66 27.28
CA SER A 134 25.95 3.39 27.09
C SER A 134 26.07 4.59 28.02
N ARG A 135 24.98 5.17 28.49
CA ARG A 135 24.99 6.24 29.52
C ARG A 135 25.30 5.73 30.92
N LYS A 136 24.95 4.48 31.20
CA LYS A 136 25.23 3.84 32.50
C LYS A 136 26.67 3.34 32.63
N ALA A 137 27.33 3.14 31.52
CA ALA A 137 28.74 2.80 31.50
C ALA A 137 29.60 4.08 31.53
#